data_9cefab7b075b618e4e3bd841d30731d8
#
_entry.id   9cefab7b075b618e4e3bd841d30731d8
#
_cell.length_a   1.000
_cell.length_b   1.000
_cell.length_c   1.000
_cell.angle_alpha   90.00
_cell.angle_beta   90.00
_cell.angle_gamma   90.00
#
_symmetry.space_group_name_H-M   'P 1'
#
loop_
_entity.id
_entity.type
_entity.pdbx_description
1 polymer ?
#
loop_
_entity_poly.entity_id
_entity_poly.type
_entity_poly.pdbx_seq_one_letter_code
_entity_poly.pdbx_strand_id
1 'polypeptide(L)'
;AIEYYDLFSTLDYIPSTPTLFNSGARREQLSSCFLLDSPQDDLESIYKKYADIAMLSKYAGGIGLAYHRVRSNGSLIRGTNGLSNGIVPWLKTLDSSVAGVNQGGRRKGACCVYLETWHADIEPFLELRDNTGDEARRTHNLNLSNWIPDLFMRRVETDGDWSLFDPKVVPHLTDLYGEKFDKAFEQ
;
A
#
# COMPACT_ATOMS: atom_id res chain seq x y z
N ALA A 1 -30.16 -20.70 -9.29
CA ALA A 1 -29.38 -20.78 -10.54
C ALA A 1 -30.02 -19.96 -11.65
N ILE A 2 -31.32 -20.10 -11.91
CA ILE A 2 -32.04 -19.38 -12.97
C ILE A 2 -31.98 -17.86 -12.74
N GLU A 3 -32.31 -17.40 -11.54
CA GLU A 3 -32.24 -15.97 -11.19
C GLU A 3 -30.87 -15.35 -11.42
N TYR A 4 -29.77 -16.08 -11.10
CA TYR A 4 -28.41 -15.63 -11.40
C TYR A 4 -28.15 -15.57 -12.89
N TYR A 5 -28.62 -16.57 -13.65
CA TYR A 5 -28.49 -16.57 -15.10
C TYR A 5 -29.21 -15.36 -15.72
N ASP A 6 -30.42 -15.06 -15.25
CA ASP A 6 -31.20 -13.93 -15.75
C ASP A 6 -30.45 -12.60 -15.48
N LEU A 7 -29.92 -12.40 -14.24
CA LEU A 7 -29.13 -11.23 -13.89
C LEU A 7 -27.87 -11.07 -14.72
N PHE A 8 -27.20 -12.17 -15.05
CA PHE A 8 -25.98 -12.13 -15.86
C PHE A 8 -26.30 -11.88 -17.34
N SER A 9 -27.36 -12.50 -17.84
CA SER A 9 -27.76 -12.40 -19.24
C SER A 9 -28.25 -11.00 -19.63
N THR A 10 -28.85 -10.28 -18.68
CA THR A 10 -29.28 -8.88 -18.81
C THR A 10 -28.21 -7.86 -18.46
N LEU A 11 -27.04 -8.31 -17.97
CA LEU A 11 -25.95 -7.48 -17.48
C LEU A 11 -26.31 -6.60 -16.26
N ASP A 12 -27.36 -6.96 -15.52
CA ASP A 12 -27.73 -6.27 -14.27
C ASP A 12 -26.75 -6.57 -13.13
N TYR A 13 -26.04 -7.69 -13.21
CA TYR A 13 -25.00 -8.08 -12.27
C TYR A 13 -23.93 -8.93 -12.92
N ILE A 14 -22.66 -8.62 -12.63
CA ILE A 14 -21.50 -9.44 -13.02
C ILE A 14 -20.63 -9.64 -11.78
N PRO A 15 -20.37 -10.89 -11.35
CA PRO A 15 -19.47 -11.15 -10.25
C PRO A 15 -18.02 -10.84 -10.63
N SER A 16 -17.17 -10.65 -9.60
CA SER A 16 -15.75 -10.42 -9.82
C SER A 16 -15.07 -11.61 -10.47
N THR A 17 -13.95 -11.35 -11.17
CA THR A 17 -13.16 -12.38 -11.86
C THR A 17 -12.81 -13.60 -11.00
N PRO A 18 -12.35 -13.45 -9.73
CA PRO A 18 -12.08 -14.63 -8.89
C PRO A 18 -13.32 -15.47 -8.60
N THR A 19 -14.47 -14.84 -8.43
CA THR A 19 -15.75 -15.56 -8.25
C THR A 19 -16.07 -16.41 -9.47
N LEU A 20 -15.93 -15.85 -10.68
CA LEU A 20 -16.18 -16.57 -11.92
C LEU A 20 -15.20 -17.74 -12.15
N PHE A 21 -13.93 -17.58 -11.79
CA PHE A 21 -12.91 -18.62 -12.05
C PHE A 21 -12.82 -19.67 -10.97
N ASN A 22 -13.12 -19.34 -9.72
CA ASN A 22 -12.85 -20.21 -8.58
C ASN A 22 -14.10 -20.77 -7.93
N SER A 23 -15.30 -20.32 -8.32
CA SER A 23 -16.56 -20.87 -7.81
C SER A 23 -16.69 -22.34 -8.20
N GLY A 24 -16.90 -23.20 -7.20
CA GLY A 24 -16.94 -24.66 -7.41
C GLY A 24 -15.58 -25.33 -7.68
N ALA A 25 -14.48 -24.58 -7.66
CA ALA A 25 -13.14 -25.12 -7.78
C ALA A 25 -12.72 -25.82 -6.47
N ARG A 26 -11.69 -26.69 -6.56
CA ARG A 26 -11.13 -27.41 -5.39
C ARG A 26 -10.68 -26.49 -4.27
N ARG A 27 -10.30 -25.24 -4.59
CA ARG A 27 -9.99 -24.16 -3.67
C ARG A 27 -10.78 -22.94 -4.08
N GLU A 28 -11.83 -22.66 -3.34
CA GLU A 28 -12.72 -21.53 -3.58
C GLU A 28 -12.15 -20.27 -2.92
N GLN A 29 -11.39 -19.50 -3.69
CA GLN A 29 -10.95 -18.15 -3.31
C GLN A 29 -11.73 -17.14 -4.19
N LEU A 30 -12.72 -16.48 -3.62
CA LEU A 30 -13.69 -15.64 -4.33
C LEU A 30 -13.42 -14.14 -4.24
N SER A 31 -12.53 -13.73 -3.33
CA SER A 31 -12.20 -12.31 -3.12
C SER A 31 -11.25 -11.79 -4.20
N SER A 32 -11.53 -10.60 -4.72
CA SER A 32 -10.68 -9.96 -5.74
C SER A 32 -9.56 -9.10 -5.14
N CYS A 33 -9.78 -8.54 -3.95
CA CYS A 33 -8.88 -7.58 -3.33
C CYS A 33 -8.75 -7.82 -1.82
N PHE A 34 -7.56 -7.53 -1.30
CA PHE A 34 -7.24 -7.62 0.12
C PHE A 34 -6.56 -6.32 0.55
N LEU A 35 -7.04 -5.74 1.66
CA LEU A 35 -6.43 -4.59 2.28
C LEU A 35 -5.58 -5.06 3.46
N LEU A 36 -4.32 -4.68 3.46
CA LEU A 36 -3.36 -5.01 4.49
C LEU A 36 -2.91 -3.73 5.19
N ASP A 37 -2.87 -3.82 6.50
CA ASP A 37 -2.34 -2.76 7.34
C ASP A 37 -0.82 -2.62 7.17
N SER A 38 -0.29 -1.43 7.53
CA SER A 38 1.15 -1.14 7.51
C SER A 38 1.92 -2.15 8.36
N PRO A 39 3.08 -2.64 7.89
CA PRO A 39 3.98 -3.36 8.78
C PRO A 39 4.38 -2.47 9.95
N GLN A 40 4.79 -3.08 11.06
CA GLN A 40 5.47 -2.36 12.12
C GLN A 40 6.87 -1.95 11.65
N ASP A 41 7.45 -0.96 12.31
CA ASP A 41 8.76 -0.40 11.96
C ASP A 41 9.93 -1.31 12.43
N ASP A 42 9.87 -2.57 12.01
CA ASP A 42 10.90 -3.59 12.26
C ASP A 42 11.04 -4.56 11.08
N LEU A 43 12.22 -5.15 10.96
CA LEU A 43 12.60 -6.02 9.86
C LEU A 43 11.70 -7.25 9.72
N GLU A 44 11.38 -7.89 10.84
CA GLU A 44 10.59 -9.13 10.86
C GLU A 44 9.16 -8.84 10.36
N SER A 45 8.54 -7.78 10.84
CA SER A 45 7.20 -7.36 10.44
C SER A 45 7.14 -7.00 8.95
N ILE A 46 8.14 -6.29 8.43
CA ILE A 46 8.23 -5.94 7.01
C ILE A 46 8.29 -7.20 6.14
N TYR A 47 9.22 -8.13 6.41
CA TYR A 47 9.34 -9.35 5.61
C TYR A 47 8.16 -10.30 5.76
N LYS A 48 7.57 -10.41 6.95
CA LYS A 48 6.34 -11.16 7.17
C LYS A 48 5.21 -10.61 6.29
N LYS A 49 5.06 -9.28 6.24
CA LYS A 49 4.07 -8.63 5.38
C LYS A 49 4.31 -8.95 3.90
N TYR A 50 5.56 -8.98 3.45
CA TYR A 50 5.89 -9.34 2.06
C TYR A 50 5.56 -10.81 1.75
N ALA A 51 5.79 -11.72 2.69
CA ALA A 51 5.38 -13.10 2.56
C ALA A 51 3.85 -13.25 2.46
N ASP A 52 3.10 -12.53 3.29
CA ASP A 52 1.63 -12.50 3.25
C ASP A 52 1.13 -11.99 1.89
N ILE A 53 1.72 -10.90 1.38
CA ILE A 53 1.40 -10.34 0.06
C ILE A 53 1.65 -11.36 -1.05
N ALA A 54 2.80 -12.02 -1.03
CA ALA A 54 3.14 -13.04 -2.02
C ALA A 54 2.14 -14.20 -2.02
N MET A 55 1.73 -14.66 -0.84
CA MET A 55 0.75 -15.73 -0.70
C MET A 55 -0.65 -15.32 -1.18
N LEU A 56 -1.10 -14.11 -0.85
CA LEU A 56 -2.40 -13.60 -1.32
C LEU A 56 -2.38 -13.35 -2.83
N SER A 57 -1.30 -12.79 -3.36
CA SER A 57 -1.12 -12.56 -4.81
C SER A 57 -1.13 -13.86 -5.60
N LYS A 58 -0.54 -14.95 -5.07
CA LYS A 58 -0.55 -16.27 -5.70
C LYS A 58 -1.97 -16.76 -6.00
N TYR A 59 -2.95 -16.37 -5.20
CA TYR A 59 -4.35 -16.77 -5.35
C TYR A 59 -5.23 -15.72 -6.04
N ALA A 60 -4.62 -14.89 -6.88
CA ALA A 60 -5.29 -13.89 -7.73
C ALA A 60 -5.90 -12.69 -6.99
N GLY A 61 -5.48 -12.43 -5.74
CA GLY A 61 -5.88 -11.24 -5.00
C GLY A 61 -5.10 -10.00 -5.44
N GLY A 62 -5.77 -8.87 -5.73
CA GLY A 62 -5.15 -7.55 -5.73
C GLY A 62 -4.87 -7.11 -4.29
N ILE A 63 -3.77 -6.42 -4.07
CA ILE A 63 -3.34 -6.02 -2.72
C ILE A 63 -3.38 -4.50 -2.60
N GLY A 64 -3.98 -4.00 -1.51
CA GLY A 64 -3.77 -2.65 -1.00
C GLY A 64 -2.97 -2.73 0.30
N LEU A 65 -1.83 -2.07 0.35
CA LEU A 65 -0.91 -2.09 1.49
C LEU A 65 -0.69 -0.68 2.03
N ALA A 66 -1.03 -0.42 3.29
CA ALA A 66 -0.58 0.79 3.98
C ALA A 66 0.91 0.68 4.36
N TYR A 67 1.65 1.82 4.32
CA TYR A 67 3.10 1.80 4.61
C TYR A 67 3.56 2.94 5.54
N HIS A 68 2.65 3.60 6.20
CA HIS A 68 2.87 4.83 6.97
C HIS A 68 3.54 4.64 8.34
N ARG A 69 3.71 3.41 8.84
CA ARG A 69 4.39 3.17 10.14
C ARG A 69 5.90 3.00 10.01
N VAL A 70 6.42 2.77 8.81
CA VAL A 70 7.85 2.54 8.60
C VAL A 70 8.59 3.88 8.60
N ARG A 71 9.66 3.94 9.39
CA ARG A 71 10.48 5.16 9.57
C ARG A 71 11.02 5.73 8.27
N SER A 72 11.16 7.03 8.23
CA SER A 72 11.65 7.77 7.08
C SER A 72 13.19 7.72 6.93
N ASN A 73 13.64 8.25 5.81
CA ASN A 73 15.07 8.47 5.55
C ASN A 73 15.70 9.36 6.62
N GLY A 74 16.93 9.02 7.03
CA GLY A 74 17.67 9.75 8.07
C GLY A 74 17.28 9.40 9.51
N SER A 75 16.25 8.59 9.73
CA SER A 75 15.85 8.14 11.07
C SER A 75 16.90 7.21 11.68
N LEU A 76 17.20 7.39 12.97
CA LEU A 76 18.22 6.61 13.68
C LEU A 76 17.78 5.15 13.86
N ILE A 77 18.67 4.22 13.52
CA ILE A 77 18.52 2.78 13.79
C ILE A 77 19.30 2.45 15.06
N ARG A 78 18.60 2.31 16.19
CA ARG A 78 19.23 2.11 17.52
C ARG A 78 20.14 0.88 17.61
N GLY A 79 19.81 -0.21 16.90
CA GLY A 79 20.57 -1.45 16.99
C GLY A 79 21.95 -1.43 16.31
N THR A 80 22.13 -0.55 15.32
CA THR A 80 23.35 -0.47 14.50
C THR A 80 24.02 0.90 14.55
N ASN A 81 23.42 1.88 15.25
CA ASN A 81 23.82 3.30 15.23
C ASN A 81 23.92 3.91 13.81
N GLY A 82 23.24 3.28 12.84
CA GLY A 82 23.13 3.77 11.47
C GLY A 82 21.89 4.61 11.25
N LEU A 83 21.78 5.17 10.05
CA LEU A 83 20.60 5.91 9.61
C LEU A 83 19.79 5.07 8.63
N SER A 84 18.48 5.20 8.73
CA SER A 84 17.53 4.59 7.79
C SER A 84 17.68 5.22 6.40
N ASN A 85 17.55 4.42 5.36
CA ASN A 85 17.43 4.89 3.98
C ASN A 85 15.95 5.17 3.58
N GLY A 86 15.05 5.16 4.55
CA GLY A 86 13.63 5.40 4.35
C GLY A 86 12.87 4.24 3.71
N ILE A 87 11.68 4.54 3.19
CA ILE A 87 10.76 3.54 2.65
C ILE A 87 11.11 3.10 1.22
N VAL A 88 11.82 3.92 0.44
CA VAL A 88 12.08 3.64 -0.99
C VAL A 88 12.78 2.31 -1.24
N PRO A 89 13.88 1.93 -0.53
CA PRO A 89 14.52 0.63 -0.71
C PRO A 89 13.61 -0.55 -0.36
N TRP A 90 12.77 -0.39 0.66
CA TRP A 90 11.79 -1.42 1.03
C TRP A 90 10.72 -1.60 -0.03
N LEU A 91 10.23 -0.51 -0.60
CA LEU A 91 9.26 -0.56 -1.69
C LEU A 91 9.88 -1.13 -2.98
N LYS A 92 11.15 -0.89 -3.23
CA LYS A 92 11.88 -1.54 -4.34
C LYS A 92 11.98 -3.07 -4.15
N THR A 93 12.21 -3.52 -2.93
CA THR A 93 12.18 -4.96 -2.59
C THR A 93 10.78 -5.55 -2.82
N LEU A 94 9.75 -4.85 -2.37
CA LEU A 94 8.36 -5.26 -2.60
C LEU A 94 8.00 -5.29 -4.09
N ASP A 95 8.42 -4.30 -4.86
CA ASP A 95 8.23 -4.22 -6.31
C ASP A 95 8.75 -5.48 -7.01
N SER A 96 9.96 -5.87 -6.69
CA SER A 96 10.59 -7.08 -7.24
C SER A 96 9.86 -8.35 -6.80
N SER A 97 9.41 -8.40 -5.54
CA SER A 97 8.63 -9.53 -5.02
C SER A 97 7.29 -9.67 -5.73
N VAL A 98 6.57 -8.57 -5.93
CA VAL A 98 5.27 -8.56 -6.65
C VAL A 98 5.45 -8.96 -8.11
N ALA A 99 6.50 -8.47 -8.76
CA ALA A 99 6.83 -8.86 -10.14
C ALA A 99 7.14 -10.35 -10.28
N GLY A 100 7.80 -10.94 -9.26
CA GLY A 100 8.15 -12.37 -9.23
C GLY A 100 6.97 -13.31 -8.99
N VAL A 101 5.88 -12.82 -8.38
CA VAL A 101 4.69 -13.65 -8.12
C VAL A 101 3.84 -13.80 -9.37
N ASN A 102 3.95 -14.93 -10.03
CA ASN A 102 3.14 -15.27 -11.19
C ASN A 102 1.97 -16.19 -10.76
N GLN A 103 0.75 -15.78 -11.06
CA GLN A 103 -0.48 -16.49 -10.75
C GLN A 103 -0.80 -17.57 -11.81
N GLY A 104 0.17 -18.44 -12.08
CA GLY A 104 0.01 -19.52 -13.09
C GLY A 104 -0.26 -19.00 -14.51
N GLY A 105 0.28 -17.83 -14.86
CA GLY A 105 0.15 -17.21 -16.18
C GLY A 105 -1.20 -16.51 -16.45
N ARG A 106 -2.12 -16.54 -15.50
CA ARG A 106 -3.47 -15.96 -15.69
C ARG A 106 -3.58 -14.49 -15.31
N ARG A 107 -2.83 -14.04 -14.29
CA ARG A 107 -2.82 -12.65 -13.80
C ARG A 107 -1.47 -12.35 -13.17
N LYS A 108 -0.91 -11.16 -13.42
CA LYS A 108 0.27 -10.67 -12.72
C LYS A 108 -0.10 -10.27 -11.30
N GLY A 109 0.84 -10.37 -10.37
CA GLY A 109 0.71 -9.77 -9.05
C GLY A 109 0.41 -8.27 -9.17
N ALA A 110 -0.52 -7.77 -8.37
CA ALA A 110 -0.89 -6.35 -8.35
C ALA A 110 -0.94 -5.87 -6.90
N CYS A 111 -0.14 -4.86 -6.59
CA CYS A 111 -0.09 -4.24 -5.27
C CYS A 111 -0.15 -2.72 -5.42
N CYS A 112 -1.07 -2.10 -4.67
CA CYS A 112 -1.14 -0.66 -4.49
C CYS A 112 -0.63 -0.32 -3.10
N VAL A 113 0.35 0.57 -3.01
CA VAL A 113 0.88 1.05 -1.73
C VAL A 113 0.26 2.39 -1.41
N TYR A 114 -0.22 2.52 -0.17
CA TYR A 114 -0.82 3.73 0.37
C TYR A 114 0.13 4.39 1.36
N LEU A 115 0.41 5.66 1.16
CA LEU A 115 1.18 6.48 2.09
C LEU A 115 0.38 7.72 2.50
N GLU A 116 0.48 8.10 3.75
CA GLU A 116 -0.12 9.33 4.26
C GLU A 116 0.70 10.55 3.86
N THR A 117 0.01 11.67 3.57
CA THR A 117 0.64 12.91 3.05
C THR A 117 1.60 13.57 4.04
N TRP A 118 1.50 13.26 5.34
CA TRP A 118 2.37 13.81 6.38
C TRP A 118 3.68 13.03 6.59
N HIS A 119 3.85 11.87 5.93
CA HIS A 119 5.06 11.08 6.06
C HIS A 119 6.26 11.80 5.45
N ALA A 120 7.41 11.81 6.15
CA ALA A 120 8.59 12.57 5.70
C ALA A 120 9.18 12.09 4.36
N ASP A 121 8.91 10.84 3.95
CA ASP A 121 9.32 10.33 2.64
C ASP A 121 8.23 10.47 1.56
N ILE A 122 7.24 11.36 1.74
CA ILE A 122 6.15 11.51 0.77
C ILE A 122 6.65 11.94 -0.62
N GLU A 123 7.57 12.89 -0.70
CA GLU A 123 8.10 13.38 -1.97
C GLU A 123 8.80 12.27 -2.76
N PRO A 124 9.81 11.54 -2.22
CA PRO A 124 10.41 10.42 -2.94
C PRO A 124 9.42 9.28 -3.22
N PHE A 125 8.36 9.11 -2.43
CA PHE A 125 7.29 8.15 -2.71
C PHE A 125 6.51 8.54 -3.97
N LEU A 126 6.17 9.79 -4.16
CA LEU A 126 5.44 10.28 -5.33
C LEU A 126 6.25 10.07 -6.63
N GLU A 127 7.58 10.11 -6.56
CA GLU A 127 8.47 9.93 -7.70
C GLU A 127 8.72 8.46 -8.09
N LEU A 128 8.26 7.48 -7.29
CA LEU A 128 8.58 6.06 -7.50
C LEU A 128 8.17 5.52 -8.87
N ARG A 129 7.22 6.14 -9.55
CA ARG A 129 6.76 5.74 -10.88
C ARG A 129 7.22 6.65 -12.02
N ASP A 130 8.09 7.59 -11.75
CA ASP A 130 8.63 8.46 -12.78
C ASP A 130 9.43 7.64 -13.82
N ASN A 131 9.34 8.04 -15.08
CA ASN A 131 10.04 7.39 -16.19
C ASN A 131 11.47 7.89 -16.36
N THR A 132 11.94 8.77 -15.47
CA THR A 132 13.27 9.40 -15.49
C THR A 132 13.95 9.26 -14.12
N GLY A 133 15.25 9.53 -14.08
CA GLY A 133 16.04 9.48 -12.85
C GLY A 133 16.67 8.12 -12.59
N ASP A 134 16.98 7.85 -11.31
CA ASP A 134 17.66 6.62 -10.89
C ASP A 134 16.67 5.44 -10.83
N GLU A 135 16.84 4.46 -11.71
CA GLU A 135 16.03 3.25 -11.78
C GLU A 135 16.04 2.42 -10.47
N ALA A 136 17.14 2.49 -9.70
CA ALA A 136 17.20 1.84 -8.40
C ALA A 136 16.17 2.41 -7.40
N ARG A 137 15.67 3.61 -7.66
CA ARG A 137 14.65 4.30 -6.85
C ARG A 137 13.25 4.27 -7.49
N ARG A 138 13.00 3.41 -8.47
CA ARG A 138 11.72 3.30 -9.20
C ARG A 138 11.03 1.97 -8.92
N THR A 139 9.70 1.99 -8.88
CA THR A 139 8.86 0.82 -8.59
C THR A 139 7.71 0.74 -9.59
N HIS A 140 8.03 0.28 -10.81
CA HIS A 140 7.06 0.27 -11.91
C HIS A 140 5.98 -0.82 -11.81
N ASN A 141 6.19 -1.84 -10.96
CA ASN A 141 5.22 -2.93 -10.73
C ASN A 141 4.26 -2.63 -9.57
N LEU A 142 4.51 -1.56 -8.79
CA LEU A 142 3.62 -1.10 -7.74
C LEU A 142 2.72 0.03 -8.25
N ASN A 143 1.48 0.05 -7.81
CA ASN A 143 0.64 1.24 -7.89
C ASN A 143 0.82 2.05 -6.60
N LEU A 144 0.67 3.37 -6.71
CA LEU A 144 0.81 4.28 -5.58
C LEU A 144 -0.51 5.00 -5.33
N SER A 145 -0.80 5.24 -4.08
CA SER A 145 -1.95 6.02 -3.65
C SER A 145 -1.61 6.80 -2.37
N ASN A 146 -2.24 7.95 -2.20
CA ASN A 146 -2.07 8.75 -1.00
C ASN A 146 -3.33 8.67 -0.13
N TRP A 147 -3.12 8.56 1.16
CA TRP A 147 -4.15 8.82 2.14
C TRP A 147 -4.10 10.30 2.50
N ILE A 148 -5.13 11.04 2.10
CA ILE A 148 -5.18 12.51 2.20
C ILE A 148 -6.20 12.89 3.28
N PRO A 149 -5.79 13.44 4.43
CA PRO A 149 -6.71 13.93 5.44
C PRO A 149 -7.39 15.24 5.00
N ASP A 150 -8.60 15.49 5.52
CA ASP A 150 -9.35 16.71 5.22
C ASP A 150 -8.59 17.98 5.62
N LEU A 151 -7.79 17.93 6.69
CA LEU A 151 -6.92 19.02 7.11
C LEU A 151 -5.95 19.42 6.00
N PHE A 152 -5.35 18.45 5.30
CA PHE A 152 -4.47 18.72 4.17
C PHE A 152 -5.20 19.50 3.07
N MET A 153 -6.41 19.06 2.71
CA MET A 153 -7.21 19.74 1.69
C MET A 153 -7.57 21.16 2.07
N ARG A 154 -7.93 21.40 3.34
CA ARG A 154 -8.17 22.77 3.86
C ARG A 154 -6.91 23.64 3.80
N ARG A 155 -5.72 23.08 4.08
CA ARG A 155 -4.44 23.79 3.96
C ARG A 155 -4.12 24.15 2.51
N VAL A 156 -4.41 23.24 1.56
CA VAL A 156 -4.25 23.50 0.13
C VAL A 156 -5.17 24.65 -0.33
N GLU A 157 -6.43 24.68 0.09
CA GLU A 157 -7.37 25.76 -0.25
C GLU A 157 -6.91 27.14 0.23
N THR A 158 -6.21 27.19 1.37
CA THR A 158 -5.75 28.43 1.98
C THR A 158 -4.28 28.77 1.69
N ASP A 159 -3.61 27.97 0.82
CA ASP A 159 -2.17 28.07 0.55
C ASP A 159 -1.33 28.02 1.83
N GLY A 160 -1.73 27.16 2.76
CA GLY A 160 -1.11 27.01 4.08
C GLY A 160 0.02 25.99 4.10
N ASP A 161 0.88 26.09 5.12
CA ASP A 161 1.99 25.16 5.32
C ASP A 161 1.52 23.77 5.70
N TRP A 162 2.28 22.74 5.27
CA TRP A 162 2.09 21.35 5.64
C TRP A 162 3.37 20.76 6.22
N SER A 163 3.29 20.16 7.40
CA SER A 163 4.44 19.58 8.08
C SER A 163 4.60 18.09 7.73
N LEU A 164 5.85 17.66 7.55
CA LEU A 164 6.22 16.29 7.33
C LEU A 164 6.91 15.71 8.57
N PHE A 165 6.54 14.49 8.95
CA PHE A 165 7.04 13.86 10.15
C PHE A 165 7.60 12.45 9.88
N ASP A 166 8.62 12.07 10.64
CA ASP A 166 9.05 10.68 10.76
C ASP A 166 8.05 9.93 11.67
N PRO A 167 7.38 8.87 11.19
CA PRO A 167 6.43 8.11 12.01
C PRO A 167 7.04 7.53 13.28
N LYS A 168 8.34 7.31 13.31
CA LYS A 168 9.04 6.89 14.53
C LYS A 168 9.03 7.96 15.63
N VAL A 169 8.99 9.23 15.27
CA VAL A 169 8.95 10.36 16.22
C VAL A 169 7.52 10.65 16.65
N VAL A 170 6.56 10.45 15.76
CA VAL A 170 5.13 10.72 15.98
C VAL A 170 4.27 9.45 15.80
N PRO A 171 4.57 8.34 16.49
CA PRO A 171 3.86 7.07 16.28
C PRO A 171 2.36 7.17 16.58
N HIS A 172 1.95 8.16 17.38
CA HIS A 172 0.56 8.39 17.73
C HIS A 172 -0.30 8.90 16.56
N LEU A 173 0.33 9.49 15.51
CA LEU A 173 -0.41 9.93 14.32
C LEU A 173 -0.83 8.77 13.42
N THR A 174 -0.11 7.65 13.45
CA THR A 174 -0.26 6.56 12.47
C THR A 174 -1.61 5.85 12.51
N ASP A 175 -2.34 5.95 13.62
CA ASP A 175 -3.63 5.29 13.81
C ASP A 175 -4.80 6.28 13.99
N LEU A 176 -4.55 7.58 13.74
CA LEU A 176 -5.55 8.62 13.87
C LEU A 176 -6.14 9.01 12.52
N TYR A 177 -7.39 9.42 12.52
CA TYR A 177 -8.10 9.97 11.36
C TYR A 177 -9.18 10.99 11.79
N GLY A 178 -9.65 11.81 10.83
CA GLY A 178 -10.66 12.85 11.05
C GLY A 178 -10.22 13.86 12.11
N GLU A 179 -11.13 14.38 12.90
CA GLU A 179 -10.87 15.43 13.91
C GLU A 179 -9.79 15.05 14.95
N LYS A 180 -9.62 13.74 15.25
CA LYS A 180 -8.59 13.30 16.20
C LYS A 180 -7.20 13.47 15.59
N PHE A 181 -7.06 13.14 14.31
CA PHE A 181 -5.84 13.39 13.55
C PHE A 181 -5.55 14.90 13.48
N ASP A 182 -6.53 15.71 13.08
CA ASP A 182 -6.38 17.14 12.93
C ASP A 182 -5.81 17.80 14.22
N LYS A 183 -6.41 17.44 15.37
CA LYS A 183 -5.96 17.96 16.69
C LYS A 183 -4.55 17.52 17.06
N ALA A 184 -4.20 16.27 16.78
CA ALA A 184 -2.88 15.72 17.11
C ALA A 184 -1.78 16.25 16.18
N PHE A 185 -2.12 16.51 14.92
CA PHE A 185 -1.21 17.06 13.92
C PHE A 185 -0.82 18.54 14.20
N GLU A 186 -1.73 19.30 14.81
CA GLU A 186 -1.53 20.74 15.13
C GLU A 186 -0.86 20.98 16.50
N GLN A 187 -0.60 19.95 17.31
CA GLN A 187 0.10 20.05 18.62
C GLN A 187 1.61 19.90 18.46
#